data_edb6808d104fb0040be5aa8a4311da15
#
_entry.id   edb6808d104fb0040be5aa8a4311da15
#
_cell.length_a   1.000
_cell.length_b   1.000
_cell.length_c   1.000
_cell.angle_alpha   90.00
_cell.angle_beta   90.00
_cell.angle_gamma   90.00
#
_symmetry.space_group_name_H-M   'P 1'
#
loop_
_entity.id
_entity.type
_entity.pdbx_description
1 polymer ?
#
loop_
_entity_poly.entity_id
_entity_poly.type
_entity_poly.pdbx_seq_one_letter_code
_entity_poly.pdbx_strand_id
1 'polypeptide(L)'
;MTHRRVMSIALALCLLGLVVPLTGQQIPSLKDQVIERVLPNGLKVLMVNRPEAPLIRCILAYRVGSVNERPGITGISHFHEHMMFKGTRSMGIKPGTLQKDDEYNRQIDGLMAKVAEEEAKPKGRDDATIAALKKQVSELIDKEKKETIVSEEIWGAYQQAGGTGINASTGQEMTQYYVTLPKNAIELYLALEADRMVNPVFREFYSERDVITEERRQSENNPGFFFQEQLNATFYAASPYHWGVVGWMSDISKVTKQEMIDYREQFYRPDNATLVLVGDVDPAKIMPIVTKYFGPIKSKGKSPRVRTEEPTPEYYKRTISQNFNPPYIEKRVTGRAATNPNVTLLFHIPPLWHDDLPALFMLGRVMSARTGKMYMDIVEKQQHATGVNASASNSEYDGRFQVSASGREVQGQLTVPLDQLEKELWTYLEDAKKTPADANLLQRIKNSVEAQYLQGLAGTGIVGTLASMEVAYKWQHIEEQFKARMAVTPEQMMAVAKKYFTRDNCVTGILERDGGGGRGATVPNEREQ
;
A
#
# COMPACT_ATOMS: atom_id res chain seq x y z
N MET A 1 -9.69 22.68 85.49
CA MET A 1 -10.99 22.03 85.77
C MET A 1 -11.41 21.32 84.50
N THR A 2 -11.73 20.04 84.65
CA THR A 2 -12.33 19.08 83.70
C THR A 2 -11.57 18.71 82.43
N HIS A 3 -10.84 17.64 82.60
CA HIS A 3 -10.32 16.78 81.52
C HIS A 3 -11.46 16.14 80.74
N ARG A 4 -11.40 16.22 79.41
CA ARG A 4 -12.12 15.24 78.53
C ARG A 4 -11.09 14.43 77.78
N ARG A 5 -11.00 13.14 78.12
CA ARG A 5 -10.31 12.07 77.38
C ARG A 5 -11.11 11.80 76.12
N VAL A 6 -10.49 11.91 74.95
CA VAL A 6 -11.01 11.41 73.69
C VAL A 6 -10.39 10.04 73.46
N MET A 7 -11.23 9.04 73.49
CA MET A 7 -10.90 7.64 73.23
C MET A 7 -10.81 7.42 71.70
N SER A 8 -9.61 7.15 71.20
CA SER A 8 -9.39 6.80 69.80
C SER A 8 -9.76 5.34 69.59
N ILE A 9 -10.84 5.11 68.86
CA ILE A 9 -11.19 3.76 68.35
C ILE A 9 -10.44 3.57 67.04
N ALA A 10 -9.42 2.73 67.04
CA ALA A 10 -8.74 2.26 65.86
C ALA A 10 -9.63 1.21 65.16
N LEU A 11 -10.24 1.58 64.05
CA LEU A 11 -10.98 0.68 63.17
C LEU A 11 -9.96 -0.01 62.25
N ALA A 12 -9.57 -1.23 62.60
CA ALA A 12 -8.78 -2.09 61.70
C ALA A 12 -9.70 -2.61 60.58
N LEU A 13 -9.70 -1.96 59.42
CA LEU A 13 -10.28 -2.47 58.17
C LEU A 13 -9.35 -3.58 57.67
N CYS A 14 -9.72 -4.84 57.89
CA CYS A 14 -9.22 -5.96 57.15
C CYS A 14 -9.67 -5.82 55.69
N LEU A 15 -8.81 -5.28 54.82
CA LEU A 15 -8.92 -5.44 53.38
C LEU A 15 -8.58 -6.91 53.06
N LEU A 16 -9.59 -7.78 53.09
CA LEU A 16 -9.57 -9.01 52.36
C LEU A 16 -9.53 -8.63 50.87
N GLY A 17 -8.35 -8.58 50.31
CA GLY A 17 -8.16 -8.50 48.87
C GLY A 17 -8.80 -9.73 48.22
N LEU A 18 -10.01 -9.57 47.72
CA LEU A 18 -10.54 -10.45 46.69
C LEU A 18 -9.59 -10.32 45.51
N VAL A 19 -8.62 -11.22 45.44
CA VAL A 19 -7.93 -11.52 44.18
C VAL A 19 -9.01 -12.16 43.30
N VAL A 20 -9.79 -11.33 42.63
CA VAL A 20 -10.56 -11.78 41.46
C VAL A 20 -9.51 -12.27 40.48
N PRO A 21 -9.43 -13.59 40.17
CA PRO A 21 -8.60 -13.99 39.07
C PRO A 21 -9.08 -13.20 37.87
N LEU A 22 -8.20 -12.39 37.27
CA LEU A 22 -8.39 -11.90 35.92
C LEU A 22 -8.49 -13.19 35.05
N THR A 23 -9.69 -13.75 34.99
CA THR A 23 -10.04 -14.68 33.93
C THR A 23 -9.75 -13.92 32.67
N GLY A 24 -8.72 -14.35 31.93
CA GLY A 24 -8.28 -13.69 30.70
C GLY A 24 -9.52 -13.38 29.89
N GLN A 25 -9.78 -12.10 29.66
CA GLN A 25 -10.86 -11.70 28.78
C GLN A 25 -10.62 -12.43 27.46
N GLN A 26 -11.49 -13.37 27.12
CA GLN A 26 -11.40 -14.04 25.83
C GLN A 26 -11.46 -12.94 24.78
N ILE A 27 -10.38 -12.83 23.99
CA ILE A 27 -10.34 -11.88 22.86
C ILE A 27 -11.52 -12.26 21.95
N PRO A 28 -12.48 -11.33 21.73
CA PRO A 28 -13.64 -11.64 20.89
C PRO A 28 -13.18 -12.08 19.51
N SER A 29 -13.65 -13.21 19.01
CA SER A 29 -13.28 -13.67 17.68
C SER A 29 -13.76 -12.66 16.63
N LEU A 30 -12.91 -12.32 15.69
CA LEU A 30 -13.27 -11.46 14.57
C LEU A 30 -14.36 -12.12 13.71
N LYS A 31 -14.37 -13.45 13.62
CA LYS A 31 -15.38 -14.23 12.88
C LYS A 31 -16.79 -14.03 13.41
N ASP A 32 -16.95 -13.78 14.71
CA ASP A 32 -18.26 -13.54 15.32
C ASP A 32 -18.77 -12.11 15.09
N GLN A 33 -17.89 -11.20 14.65
CA GLN A 33 -18.19 -9.78 14.46
C GLN A 33 -18.42 -9.41 12.99
N VAL A 34 -17.79 -10.13 12.06
CA VAL A 34 -17.86 -9.84 10.63
C VAL A 34 -19.02 -10.60 9.99
N ILE A 35 -19.93 -9.87 9.41
CA ILE A 35 -21.02 -10.40 8.60
C ILE A 35 -20.60 -10.36 7.14
N GLU A 36 -20.41 -11.53 6.55
CA GLU A 36 -20.06 -11.68 5.14
C GLU A 36 -21.29 -12.00 4.31
N ARG A 37 -21.45 -11.34 3.18
CA ARG A 37 -22.45 -11.65 2.14
C ARG A 37 -21.79 -11.59 0.77
N VAL A 38 -22.27 -12.40 -0.16
CA VAL A 38 -21.81 -12.38 -1.55
C VAL A 38 -23.04 -12.26 -2.45
N LEU A 39 -23.05 -11.27 -3.33
CA LEU A 39 -24.10 -11.11 -4.32
C LEU A 39 -23.94 -12.14 -5.46
N PRO A 40 -25.01 -12.46 -6.22
CA PRO A 40 -24.95 -13.39 -7.35
C PRO A 40 -23.92 -12.99 -8.43
N ASN A 41 -23.60 -11.69 -8.55
CA ASN A 41 -22.58 -11.18 -9.48
C ASN A 41 -21.15 -11.22 -8.91
N GLY A 42 -20.96 -11.78 -7.72
CA GLY A 42 -19.65 -11.99 -7.10
C GLY A 42 -19.18 -10.85 -6.17
N LEU A 43 -19.90 -9.72 -6.07
CA LEU A 43 -19.54 -8.68 -5.12
C LEU A 43 -19.58 -9.20 -3.69
N LYS A 44 -18.46 -9.12 -2.99
CA LYS A 44 -18.37 -9.46 -1.57
C LYS A 44 -18.70 -8.23 -0.73
N VAL A 45 -19.48 -8.42 0.32
CA VAL A 45 -19.87 -7.39 1.27
C VAL A 45 -19.48 -7.85 2.67
N LEU A 46 -18.62 -7.09 3.34
CA LEU A 46 -18.23 -7.30 4.72
C LEU A 46 -18.82 -6.19 5.58
N MET A 47 -19.48 -6.56 6.66
CA MET A 47 -20.13 -5.61 7.57
C MET A 47 -19.73 -5.90 9.01
N VAL A 48 -19.41 -4.81 9.77
CA VAL A 48 -19.17 -4.90 11.22
C VAL A 48 -20.04 -3.85 11.90
N ASN A 49 -20.94 -4.28 12.77
CA ASN A 49 -21.80 -3.36 13.51
C ASN A 49 -21.03 -2.73 14.69
N ARG A 50 -21.00 -1.39 14.71
CA ARG A 50 -20.42 -0.53 15.74
C ARG A 50 -21.34 0.66 15.97
N PRO A 51 -22.42 0.48 16.74
CA PRO A 51 -23.49 1.48 16.84
C PRO A 51 -23.20 2.62 17.81
N GLU A 52 -21.95 2.77 18.30
CA GLU A 52 -21.55 3.79 19.27
C GLU A 52 -21.71 5.22 18.73
N ALA A 53 -21.68 5.39 17.43
CA ALA A 53 -21.96 6.64 16.74
C ALA A 53 -22.81 6.37 15.49
N PRO A 54 -23.72 7.29 15.08
CA PRO A 54 -24.58 7.12 13.91
C PRO A 54 -23.82 7.35 12.60
N LEU A 55 -22.63 6.77 12.49
CA LEU A 55 -21.71 6.91 11.37
C LEU A 55 -21.38 5.53 10.78
N ILE A 56 -21.14 5.50 9.48
CA ILE A 56 -20.63 4.31 8.78
C ILE A 56 -19.36 4.72 8.02
N ARG A 57 -18.27 4.03 8.28
CA ARG A 57 -17.07 4.10 7.45
C ARG A 57 -17.18 3.07 6.35
N CYS A 58 -17.09 3.55 5.12
CA CYS A 58 -17.30 2.78 3.90
C CYS A 58 -16.00 2.67 3.12
N ILE A 59 -15.70 1.48 2.61
CA ILE A 59 -14.63 1.24 1.63
C ILE A 59 -15.18 0.38 0.51
N LEU A 60 -15.00 0.81 -0.75
CA LEU A 60 -15.09 -0.06 -1.92
C LEU A 60 -13.68 -0.30 -2.42
N ALA A 61 -13.20 -1.54 -2.26
CA ALA A 61 -11.86 -1.96 -2.63
C ALA A 61 -11.91 -2.89 -3.85
N TYR A 62 -11.04 -2.63 -4.81
CA TYR A 62 -10.85 -3.47 -5.99
C TYR A 62 -9.52 -4.22 -5.88
N ARG A 63 -9.52 -5.52 -6.23
CA ARG A 63 -8.28 -6.31 -6.33
C ARG A 63 -7.57 -5.95 -7.62
N VAL A 64 -7.00 -4.77 -7.65
CA VAL A 64 -6.24 -4.22 -8.77
C VAL A 64 -5.30 -3.13 -8.28
N GLY A 65 -4.07 -3.16 -8.77
CA GLY A 65 -3.04 -2.19 -8.47
C GLY A 65 -1.87 -2.36 -9.43
N SER A 66 -0.70 -1.81 -9.09
CA SER A 66 0.43 -1.80 -10.02
C SER A 66 0.93 -3.20 -10.43
N VAL A 67 0.67 -4.27 -9.65
CA VAL A 67 1.01 -5.64 -10.07
C VAL A 67 0.19 -6.14 -11.26
N ASN A 68 -0.93 -5.52 -11.57
CA ASN A 68 -1.78 -5.87 -12.70
C ASN A 68 -1.40 -5.13 -13.99
N GLU A 69 -0.39 -4.29 -13.91
CA GLU A 69 0.15 -3.53 -15.02
C GLU A 69 1.21 -4.33 -15.79
N ARG A 70 1.67 -3.77 -16.87
CA ARG A 70 2.80 -4.26 -17.68
C ARG A 70 3.61 -3.09 -18.20
N PRO A 71 4.87 -3.28 -18.61
CA PRO A 71 5.62 -2.28 -19.34
C PRO A 71 4.81 -1.70 -20.52
N GLY A 72 4.84 -0.40 -20.66
CA GLY A 72 4.04 0.39 -21.62
C GLY A 72 2.78 1.03 -21.02
N ILE A 73 2.28 0.50 -19.87
CA ILE A 73 1.13 1.07 -19.15
C ILE A 73 1.36 1.13 -17.62
N THR A 74 2.61 1.17 -17.18
CA THR A 74 2.89 1.33 -15.73
C THR A 74 2.34 2.66 -15.23
N GLY A 75 1.74 2.65 -14.03
CA GLY A 75 1.07 3.80 -13.44
C GLY A 75 -0.41 3.95 -13.82
N ILE A 76 -0.95 3.09 -14.71
CA ILE A 76 -2.36 3.19 -15.14
C ILE A 76 -3.34 2.95 -14.00
N SER A 77 -2.99 2.14 -12.99
CA SER A 77 -3.84 1.90 -11.81
C SER A 77 -4.07 3.18 -11.01
N HIS A 78 -3.00 3.91 -10.76
CA HIS A 78 -3.04 5.19 -10.05
C HIS A 78 -3.73 6.27 -10.87
N PHE A 79 -3.44 6.33 -12.16
CA PHE A 79 -4.12 7.23 -13.07
C PHE A 79 -5.63 6.95 -13.11
N HIS A 80 -6.04 5.67 -13.15
CA HIS A 80 -7.46 5.29 -13.11
C HIS A 80 -8.14 5.72 -11.80
N GLU A 81 -7.44 5.64 -10.68
CA GLU A 81 -7.95 6.14 -9.39
C GLU A 81 -8.37 7.60 -9.50
N HIS A 82 -7.53 8.47 -10.05
CA HIS A 82 -7.83 9.88 -10.30
C HIS A 82 -9.03 10.06 -11.22
N MET A 83 -9.07 9.29 -12.31
CA MET A 83 -10.16 9.36 -13.28
C MET A 83 -11.52 8.98 -12.71
N MET A 84 -11.57 8.18 -11.66
CA MET A 84 -12.82 7.83 -10.97
C MET A 84 -13.48 9.02 -10.26
N PHE A 85 -12.79 10.13 -10.05
CA PHE A 85 -13.34 11.36 -9.49
C PHE A 85 -13.84 12.36 -10.56
N LYS A 86 -13.59 12.08 -11.84
CA LYS A 86 -13.99 12.96 -12.96
C LYS A 86 -15.45 12.81 -13.37
N GLY A 87 -16.22 12.02 -12.62
CA GLY A 87 -17.66 11.87 -12.79
C GLY A 87 -18.08 10.63 -13.55
N THR A 88 -19.38 10.60 -13.83
CA THR A 88 -20.07 9.54 -14.57
C THR A 88 -20.89 10.18 -15.70
N ARG A 89 -21.70 9.40 -16.38
CA ARG A 89 -22.63 9.96 -17.36
C ARG A 89 -23.75 10.83 -16.74
N SER A 90 -23.96 10.72 -15.42
CA SER A 90 -24.97 11.47 -14.66
C SER A 90 -24.39 12.49 -13.67
N MET A 91 -23.11 12.38 -13.31
CA MET A 91 -22.41 13.22 -12.35
C MET A 91 -21.18 13.89 -13.01
N GLY A 92 -20.80 15.06 -12.53
CA GLY A 92 -19.68 15.83 -13.09
C GLY A 92 -20.00 16.54 -14.39
N ILE A 93 -21.29 16.67 -14.73
CA ILE A 93 -21.77 17.23 -15.99
C ILE A 93 -22.97 18.16 -15.79
N LYS A 94 -22.97 19.30 -16.49
CA LYS A 94 -24.11 20.22 -16.47
C LYS A 94 -25.35 19.58 -17.14
N PRO A 95 -26.53 19.76 -16.59
CA PRO A 95 -27.77 19.21 -17.17
C PRO A 95 -27.93 19.55 -18.65
N GLY A 96 -28.24 18.52 -19.46
CA GLY A 96 -28.51 18.70 -20.90
C GLY A 96 -27.27 18.87 -21.79
N THR A 97 -26.06 18.80 -21.26
CA THR A 97 -24.81 19.03 -22.04
C THR A 97 -24.07 17.74 -22.42
N LEU A 98 -24.58 16.56 -22.11
CA LEU A 98 -23.89 15.28 -22.32
C LEU A 98 -23.45 15.05 -23.79
N GLN A 99 -24.32 15.36 -24.76
CA GLN A 99 -23.98 15.22 -26.18
C GLN A 99 -22.85 16.17 -26.62
N LYS A 100 -22.83 17.36 -26.03
CA LYS A 100 -21.79 18.37 -26.29
C LYS A 100 -20.46 17.94 -25.64
N ASP A 101 -20.50 17.35 -24.46
CA ASP A 101 -19.37 16.77 -23.78
C ASP A 101 -18.75 15.62 -24.60
N ASP A 102 -19.59 14.69 -25.06
CA ASP A 102 -19.18 13.60 -25.95
C ASP A 102 -18.54 14.14 -27.27
N GLU A 103 -19.01 15.26 -27.79
CA GLU A 103 -18.42 15.90 -28.99
C GLU A 103 -17.05 16.50 -28.69
N TYR A 104 -16.90 17.26 -27.60
CA TYR A 104 -15.59 17.80 -27.20
C TYR A 104 -14.57 16.66 -26.97
N ASN A 105 -14.94 15.61 -26.28
CA ASN A 105 -14.08 14.46 -26.06
C ASN A 105 -13.63 13.81 -27.38
N ARG A 106 -14.52 13.63 -28.36
CA ARG A 106 -14.14 13.09 -29.68
C ARG A 106 -13.15 13.98 -30.43
N GLN A 107 -13.35 15.30 -30.38
CA GLN A 107 -12.44 16.25 -31.04
C GLN A 107 -11.07 16.24 -30.37
N ILE A 108 -11.02 16.25 -29.02
CA ILE A 108 -9.78 16.21 -28.26
C ILE A 108 -9.04 14.90 -28.55
N ASP A 109 -9.72 13.74 -28.49
CA ASP A 109 -9.14 12.43 -28.77
C ASP A 109 -8.58 12.37 -30.22
N GLY A 110 -9.30 12.93 -31.19
CA GLY A 110 -8.84 13.02 -32.59
C GLY A 110 -7.60 13.87 -32.79
N LEU A 111 -7.48 14.99 -32.06
CA LEU A 111 -6.28 15.82 -32.10
C LEU A 111 -5.09 15.15 -31.39
N MET A 112 -5.33 14.52 -30.26
CA MET A 112 -4.30 13.80 -29.53
C MET A 112 -3.78 12.57 -30.28
N ALA A 113 -4.62 11.90 -31.07
CA ALA A 113 -4.18 10.85 -31.98
C ALA A 113 -3.18 11.38 -33.03
N LYS A 114 -3.45 12.58 -33.60
CA LYS A 114 -2.50 13.23 -34.53
C LYS A 114 -1.21 13.66 -33.84
N VAL A 115 -1.27 14.12 -32.58
CA VAL A 115 -0.08 14.42 -31.78
C VAL A 115 0.76 13.15 -31.61
N ALA A 116 0.13 12.04 -31.21
CA ALA A 116 0.81 10.76 -31.00
C ALA A 116 1.44 10.22 -32.31
N GLU A 117 0.74 10.36 -33.44
CA GLU A 117 1.27 9.99 -34.75
C GLU A 117 2.51 10.80 -35.13
N GLU A 118 2.47 12.12 -34.89
CA GLU A 118 3.61 13.01 -35.16
C GLU A 118 4.79 12.72 -34.23
N GLU A 119 4.54 12.53 -32.93
CA GLU A 119 5.55 12.17 -31.92
C GLU A 119 6.19 10.80 -32.18
N ALA A 120 5.48 9.87 -32.80
CA ALA A 120 5.98 8.54 -33.12
C ALA A 120 6.92 8.50 -34.35
N LYS A 121 7.03 9.57 -35.12
CA LYS A 121 7.91 9.61 -36.30
C LYS A 121 9.37 9.48 -35.91
N PRO A 122 10.11 8.46 -36.40
CA PRO A 122 11.52 8.27 -36.07
C PRO A 122 12.42 9.33 -36.72
N LYS A 123 11.95 9.96 -37.82
CA LYS A 123 12.62 11.05 -38.52
C LYS A 123 11.58 12.03 -39.07
N GLY A 124 11.94 13.31 -39.13
CA GLY A 124 11.07 14.36 -39.69
C GLY A 124 9.87 14.73 -38.80
N ARG A 125 9.97 14.47 -37.50
CA ARG A 125 9.03 14.95 -36.50
C ARG A 125 8.96 16.47 -36.56
N ASP A 126 7.75 17.01 -36.64
CA ASP A 126 7.49 18.45 -36.69
C ASP A 126 6.99 18.95 -35.32
N ASP A 127 7.91 19.51 -34.54
CA ASP A 127 7.58 20.05 -33.20
C ASP A 127 6.66 21.29 -33.27
N ALA A 128 6.66 22.05 -34.37
CA ALA A 128 5.75 23.17 -34.57
C ALA A 128 4.31 22.66 -34.75
N THR A 129 4.12 21.63 -35.56
CA THR A 129 2.84 20.95 -35.74
C THR A 129 2.34 20.34 -34.41
N ILE A 130 3.19 19.66 -33.63
CA ILE A 130 2.83 19.14 -32.32
C ILE A 130 2.37 20.25 -31.37
N ALA A 131 3.11 21.36 -31.30
CA ALA A 131 2.76 22.50 -30.46
C ALA A 131 1.41 23.13 -30.87
N ALA A 132 1.16 23.28 -32.18
CA ALA A 132 -0.09 23.80 -32.69
C ALA A 132 -1.29 22.90 -32.37
N LEU A 133 -1.14 21.59 -32.51
CA LEU A 133 -2.17 20.60 -32.14
C LEU A 133 -2.46 20.61 -30.63
N LYS A 134 -1.43 20.61 -29.81
CA LYS A 134 -1.56 20.69 -28.34
C LYS A 134 -2.25 21.97 -27.89
N LYS A 135 -1.99 23.09 -28.55
CA LYS A 135 -2.70 24.34 -28.29
C LYS A 135 -4.21 24.22 -28.60
N GLN A 136 -4.59 23.62 -29.74
CA GLN A 136 -5.99 23.36 -30.06
C GLN A 136 -6.66 22.45 -29.03
N VAL A 137 -5.96 21.42 -28.55
CA VAL A 137 -6.43 20.54 -27.47
C VAL A 137 -6.71 21.35 -26.21
N SER A 138 -5.77 22.19 -25.76
CA SER A 138 -5.95 23.04 -24.58
C SER A 138 -7.17 23.96 -24.71
N GLU A 139 -7.37 24.61 -25.88
CA GLU A 139 -8.52 25.46 -26.12
C GLU A 139 -9.85 24.69 -26.06
N LEU A 140 -9.88 23.44 -26.54
CA LEU A 140 -11.07 22.59 -26.46
C LEU A 140 -11.34 22.12 -25.00
N ILE A 141 -10.32 21.76 -24.26
CA ILE A 141 -10.43 21.38 -22.83
C ILE A 141 -11.00 22.57 -22.03
N ASP A 142 -10.53 23.80 -22.28
CA ASP A 142 -11.03 24.98 -21.59
C ASP A 142 -12.51 25.24 -21.92
N LYS A 143 -12.94 25.02 -23.17
CA LYS A 143 -14.35 25.12 -23.57
C LYS A 143 -15.19 24.02 -22.93
N GLU A 144 -14.76 22.78 -23.00
CA GLU A 144 -15.43 21.63 -22.35
C GLU A 144 -15.65 21.92 -20.87
N LYS A 145 -14.58 22.29 -20.14
CA LYS A 145 -14.62 22.60 -18.71
C LYS A 145 -15.60 23.72 -18.38
N LYS A 146 -15.60 24.79 -19.19
CA LYS A 146 -16.52 25.94 -19.00
C LYS A 146 -17.95 25.59 -19.32
N GLU A 147 -18.21 24.78 -20.34
CA GLU A 147 -19.55 24.65 -20.93
C GLU A 147 -20.28 23.39 -20.44
N THR A 148 -19.57 22.31 -20.13
CA THR A 148 -20.17 21.00 -19.83
C THR A 148 -19.87 20.47 -18.46
N ILE A 149 -18.70 20.75 -17.87
CA ILE A 149 -18.24 20.11 -16.63
C ILE A 149 -18.76 20.80 -15.37
N VAL A 150 -19.14 20.01 -14.38
CA VAL A 150 -19.30 20.37 -12.96
C VAL A 150 -18.13 19.78 -12.20
N SER A 151 -17.15 20.60 -11.88
CA SER A 151 -15.94 20.15 -11.18
C SER A 151 -16.27 19.62 -9.80
N GLU A 152 -15.61 18.51 -9.40
CA GLU A 152 -15.67 17.92 -8.06
C GLU A 152 -17.09 17.58 -7.54
N GLU A 153 -18.06 17.34 -8.44
CA GLU A 153 -19.45 17.10 -8.05
C GLU A 153 -19.59 15.88 -7.13
N ILE A 154 -18.79 14.82 -7.33
CA ILE A 154 -18.79 13.63 -6.47
C ILE A 154 -18.33 13.98 -5.05
N TRP A 155 -17.27 14.77 -4.91
CA TRP A 155 -16.80 15.29 -3.63
C TRP A 155 -17.87 16.15 -2.95
N GLY A 156 -18.45 17.06 -3.71
CA GLY A 156 -19.52 17.94 -3.24
C GLY A 156 -20.74 17.17 -2.75
N ALA A 157 -21.15 16.11 -3.45
CA ALA A 157 -22.28 15.26 -3.05
C ALA A 157 -22.01 14.57 -1.71
N TYR A 158 -20.81 14.01 -1.52
CA TYR A 158 -20.45 13.41 -0.22
C TYR A 158 -20.36 14.46 0.90
N GLN A 159 -19.75 15.61 0.65
CA GLN A 159 -19.63 16.67 1.67
C GLN A 159 -21.00 17.22 2.09
N GLN A 160 -21.91 17.45 1.13
CA GLN A 160 -23.28 17.89 1.41
C GLN A 160 -24.08 16.87 2.22
N ALA A 161 -23.79 15.58 2.04
CA ALA A 161 -24.36 14.50 2.83
C ALA A 161 -23.70 14.31 4.22
N GLY A 162 -22.77 15.18 4.61
CA GLY A 162 -22.04 15.09 5.88
C GLY A 162 -20.84 14.11 5.83
N GLY A 163 -20.37 13.76 4.64
CA GLY A 163 -19.20 12.91 4.43
C GLY A 163 -17.91 13.57 4.87
N THR A 164 -17.07 12.77 5.54
CA THR A 164 -15.73 13.17 5.99
C THR A 164 -14.69 12.13 5.61
N GLY A 165 -13.42 12.57 5.49
CA GLY A 165 -12.32 11.67 5.16
C GLY A 165 -12.51 10.99 3.81
N ILE A 166 -13.11 11.69 2.83
CA ILE A 166 -13.23 11.25 1.45
C ILE A 166 -11.84 11.18 0.86
N ASN A 167 -11.47 10.03 0.33
CA ASN A 167 -10.22 9.87 -0.39
C ASN A 167 -10.20 8.53 -1.16
N ALA A 168 -9.12 8.28 -1.88
CA ALA A 168 -8.80 7.01 -2.47
C ALA A 168 -7.31 6.69 -2.27
N SER A 169 -6.90 5.50 -2.57
CA SER A 169 -5.49 5.13 -2.62
C SER A 169 -5.27 3.91 -3.50
N THR A 170 -4.21 3.96 -4.26
CA THR A 170 -3.72 2.84 -5.07
C THR A 170 -2.44 2.28 -4.45
N GLY A 171 -2.44 0.98 -4.22
CA GLY A 171 -1.28 0.21 -3.82
C GLY A 171 -0.81 -0.72 -4.95
N GLN A 172 0.06 -1.64 -4.59
CA GLN A 172 0.52 -2.64 -5.56
C GLN A 172 -0.59 -3.64 -5.94
N GLU A 173 -1.45 -4.02 -5.00
CA GLU A 173 -2.47 -5.08 -5.18
C GLU A 173 -3.91 -4.60 -5.08
N MET A 174 -4.13 -3.37 -4.60
CA MET A 174 -5.44 -2.85 -4.27
C MET A 174 -5.58 -1.38 -4.60
N THR A 175 -6.71 -1.03 -5.20
CA THR A 175 -7.21 0.35 -5.29
C THR A 175 -8.50 0.44 -4.49
N GLN A 176 -8.60 1.44 -3.60
CA GLN A 176 -9.74 1.60 -2.72
C GLN A 176 -10.25 3.04 -2.69
N TYR A 177 -11.56 3.18 -2.53
CA TYR A 177 -12.29 4.45 -2.40
C TYR A 177 -13.01 4.44 -1.07
N TYR A 178 -12.85 5.48 -0.26
CA TYR A 178 -13.38 5.47 1.11
C TYR A 178 -13.91 6.82 1.56
N VAL A 179 -14.90 6.74 2.44
CA VAL A 179 -15.55 7.88 3.09
C VAL A 179 -16.18 7.44 4.40
N THR A 180 -16.32 8.38 5.34
CA THR A 180 -17.15 8.20 6.54
C THR A 180 -18.39 9.06 6.40
N LEU A 181 -19.57 8.46 6.53
CA LEU A 181 -20.87 9.12 6.32
C LEU A 181 -21.79 8.93 7.52
N PRO A 182 -22.72 9.86 7.78
CA PRO A 182 -23.90 9.59 8.60
C PRO A 182 -24.68 8.39 8.05
N LYS A 183 -25.21 7.55 8.92
CA LYS A 183 -25.90 6.31 8.51
C LYS A 183 -27.08 6.52 7.57
N ASN A 184 -27.76 7.66 7.64
CA ASN A 184 -28.87 8.02 6.75
C ASN A 184 -28.41 8.38 5.33
N ALA A 185 -27.11 8.60 5.10
CA ALA A 185 -26.54 8.89 3.79
C ALA A 185 -25.96 7.63 3.09
N ILE A 186 -26.10 6.44 3.68
CA ILE A 186 -25.54 5.20 3.12
C ILE A 186 -26.09 4.87 1.72
N GLU A 187 -27.36 5.16 1.46
CA GLU A 187 -27.95 4.91 0.14
C GLU A 187 -27.30 5.78 -0.95
N LEU A 188 -26.99 7.05 -0.64
CA LEU A 188 -26.23 7.92 -1.55
C LEU A 188 -24.87 7.31 -1.91
N TYR A 189 -24.12 6.83 -0.90
CA TYR A 189 -22.83 6.18 -1.14
C TYR A 189 -22.97 4.96 -2.07
N LEU A 190 -23.90 4.07 -1.77
CA LEU A 190 -24.11 2.86 -2.56
C LEU A 190 -24.54 3.17 -4.00
N ALA A 191 -25.37 4.20 -4.18
CA ALA A 191 -25.79 4.65 -5.51
C ALA A 191 -24.62 5.23 -6.31
N LEU A 192 -23.84 6.12 -5.70
CA LEU A 192 -22.69 6.76 -6.35
C LEU A 192 -21.58 5.76 -6.71
N GLU A 193 -21.22 4.86 -5.79
CA GLU A 193 -20.18 3.88 -6.07
C GLU A 193 -20.61 2.84 -7.12
N ALA A 194 -21.89 2.45 -7.14
CA ALA A 194 -22.41 1.59 -8.19
C ALA A 194 -22.40 2.30 -9.56
N ASP A 195 -22.75 3.58 -9.62
CA ASP A 195 -22.70 4.38 -10.86
C ASP A 195 -21.25 4.56 -11.35
N ARG A 196 -20.32 4.88 -10.45
CA ARG A 196 -18.88 4.97 -10.75
C ARG A 196 -18.31 3.64 -11.26
N MET A 197 -18.77 2.51 -10.76
CA MET A 197 -18.36 1.18 -11.23
C MET A 197 -18.80 0.92 -12.68
N VAL A 198 -20.01 1.37 -13.06
CA VAL A 198 -20.63 1.04 -14.35
C VAL A 198 -20.38 2.11 -15.42
N ASN A 199 -20.52 3.38 -15.05
CA ASN A 199 -20.63 4.51 -15.97
C ASN A 199 -19.53 5.58 -15.79
N PRO A 200 -18.27 5.23 -15.41
CA PRO A 200 -17.24 6.27 -15.33
C PRO A 200 -17.01 6.88 -16.71
N VAL A 201 -16.77 8.16 -16.73
CA VAL A 201 -16.40 8.91 -17.94
C VAL A 201 -15.02 9.50 -17.73
N PHE A 202 -14.13 9.28 -18.68
CA PHE A 202 -12.76 9.76 -18.59
C PHE A 202 -12.67 11.20 -19.18
N ARG A 203 -13.44 12.12 -18.58
CA ARG A 203 -13.34 13.57 -18.86
C ARG A 203 -12.01 14.09 -18.34
N GLU A 204 -11.52 15.16 -18.94
CA GLU A 204 -10.26 15.77 -18.51
C GLU A 204 -9.07 14.78 -18.52
N PHE A 205 -9.14 13.67 -19.30
CA PHE A 205 -8.13 12.61 -19.31
C PHE A 205 -6.71 13.16 -19.53
N TYR A 206 -6.53 14.03 -20.51
CA TYR A 206 -5.21 14.56 -20.84
C TYR A 206 -4.70 15.57 -19.81
N SER A 207 -5.58 16.39 -19.24
CA SER A 207 -5.23 17.27 -18.13
C SER A 207 -4.80 16.49 -16.89
N GLU A 208 -5.52 15.40 -16.59
CA GLU A 208 -5.19 14.55 -15.44
C GLU A 208 -3.91 13.77 -15.66
N ARG A 209 -3.63 13.35 -16.89
CA ARG A 209 -2.34 12.75 -17.24
C ARG A 209 -1.17 13.70 -16.95
N ASP A 210 -1.33 14.98 -17.20
CA ASP A 210 -0.32 15.99 -16.86
C ASP A 210 -0.16 16.14 -15.34
N VAL A 211 -1.26 16.02 -14.55
CA VAL A 211 -1.21 16.00 -13.07
C VAL A 211 -0.41 14.80 -12.59
N ILE A 212 -0.71 13.58 -13.06
CA ILE A 212 0.03 12.36 -12.70
C ILE A 212 1.52 12.49 -13.07
N THR A 213 1.81 13.05 -14.23
CA THR A 213 3.18 13.31 -14.68
C THR A 213 3.91 14.27 -13.71
N GLU A 214 3.22 15.28 -13.21
CA GLU A 214 3.79 16.21 -12.23
C GLU A 214 4.00 15.55 -10.85
N GLU A 215 3.08 14.70 -10.40
CA GLU A 215 3.27 13.91 -9.16
C GLU A 215 4.48 12.98 -9.26
N ARG A 216 4.70 12.38 -10.44
CA ARG A 216 5.92 11.61 -10.70
C ARG A 216 7.17 12.50 -10.55
N ARG A 217 7.19 13.70 -11.15
CA ARG A 217 8.30 14.65 -11.01
C ARG A 217 8.52 15.07 -9.55
N GLN A 218 7.44 15.31 -8.81
CA GLN A 218 7.54 15.61 -7.38
C GLN A 218 8.16 14.46 -6.59
N SER A 219 7.81 13.22 -6.92
CA SER A 219 8.43 12.03 -6.32
C SER A 219 9.92 11.93 -6.65
N GLU A 220 10.31 12.27 -7.88
CA GLU A 220 11.71 12.29 -8.34
C GLU A 220 12.57 13.37 -7.64
N ASN A 221 11.93 14.42 -7.09
CA ASN A 221 12.62 15.42 -6.26
C ASN A 221 13.09 14.86 -4.90
N ASN A 222 12.61 13.68 -4.47
CA ASN A 222 13.13 13.02 -3.28
C ASN A 222 14.54 12.46 -3.60
N PRO A 223 15.59 12.87 -2.87
CA PRO A 223 16.96 12.49 -3.19
C PRO A 223 17.20 10.98 -3.25
N GLY A 224 16.44 10.18 -2.48
CA GLY A 224 16.56 8.71 -2.46
C GLY A 224 15.71 7.98 -3.50
N PHE A 225 14.88 8.68 -4.27
CA PHE A 225 13.85 8.08 -5.12
C PHE A 225 14.43 7.09 -6.15
N PHE A 226 15.36 7.53 -6.97
CA PHE A 226 15.96 6.69 -8.02
C PHE A 226 16.75 5.52 -7.45
N PHE A 227 17.39 5.72 -6.30
CA PHE A 227 18.07 4.62 -5.60
C PHE A 227 17.06 3.54 -5.16
N GLN A 228 15.93 3.93 -4.56
CA GLN A 228 14.90 2.98 -4.14
C GLN A 228 14.26 2.28 -5.34
N GLU A 229 14.01 3.00 -6.42
CA GLU A 229 13.48 2.42 -7.66
C GLU A 229 14.44 1.38 -8.23
N GLN A 230 15.74 1.69 -8.32
CA GLN A 230 16.76 0.77 -8.80
C GLN A 230 16.96 -0.42 -7.87
N LEU A 231 16.95 -0.19 -6.56
CA LEU A 231 17.05 -1.25 -5.56
C LEU A 231 15.85 -2.22 -5.66
N ASN A 232 14.66 -1.68 -5.82
CA ASN A 232 13.44 -2.45 -5.98
C ASN A 232 13.45 -3.25 -7.30
N ALA A 233 13.90 -2.63 -8.38
CA ALA A 233 14.05 -3.27 -9.69
C ALA A 233 15.09 -4.40 -9.69
N THR A 234 16.16 -4.26 -8.91
CA THR A 234 17.18 -5.29 -8.74
C THR A 234 16.66 -6.44 -7.86
N PHE A 235 15.86 -6.12 -6.86
CA PHE A 235 15.25 -7.11 -5.97
C PHE A 235 14.19 -7.94 -6.71
N TYR A 236 13.24 -7.30 -7.39
CA TYR A 236 12.18 -7.95 -8.16
C TYR A 236 12.56 -7.97 -9.65
N ALA A 237 13.34 -8.95 -10.08
CA ALA A 237 13.81 -9.02 -11.47
C ALA A 237 12.70 -9.41 -12.46
N ALA A 238 11.76 -10.26 -12.06
CA ALA A 238 10.69 -10.79 -12.90
C ALA A 238 9.28 -10.43 -12.41
N SER A 239 9.11 -10.18 -11.13
CA SER A 239 7.81 -9.88 -10.54
C SER A 239 7.32 -8.47 -10.90
N PRO A 240 6.01 -8.25 -11.10
CA PRO A 240 5.42 -6.92 -11.30
C PRO A 240 5.56 -5.97 -10.09
N TYR A 241 6.08 -6.42 -8.97
CA TYR A 241 6.51 -5.53 -7.88
C TYR A 241 7.74 -4.70 -8.21
N HIS A 242 8.33 -4.92 -9.39
CA HIS A 242 9.51 -4.26 -9.92
C HIS A 242 9.35 -2.73 -10.03
N TRP A 243 8.20 -2.24 -10.47
CA TRP A 243 7.93 -0.81 -10.62
C TRP A 243 7.09 -0.23 -9.48
N GLY A 244 7.20 1.08 -9.30
CA GLY A 244 6.39 1.83 -8.33
C GLY A 244 4.96 2.05 -8.81
N VAL A 245 4.06 2.36 -7.88
CA VAL A 245 2.62 2.58 -8.15
C VAL A 245 2.37 3.75 -9.10
N VAL A 246 3.19 4.80 -9.05
CA VAL A 246 3.06 5.95 -9.97
C VAL A 246 3.43 5.58 -11.41
N GLY A 247 4.23 4.52 -11.59
CA GLY A 247 4.70 4.08 -12.91
C GLY A 247 5.92 4.86 -13.42
N TRP A 248 6.38 4.49 -14.60
CA TRP A 248 7.49 5.17 -15.27
C TRP A 248 7.02 6.37 -16.08
N MET A 249 7.82 7.43 -16.08
CA MET A 249 7.52 8.66 -16.85
C MET A 249 7.23 8.38 -18.32
N SER A 250 8.00 7.45 -18.94
CA SER A 250 7.81 7.03 -20.34
C SER A 250 6.44 6.42 -20.62
N ASP A 251 5.85 5.75 -19.64
CA ASP A 251 4.56 5.08 -19.77
C ASP A 251 3.42 6.05 -19.46
N ILE A 252 3.43 6.67 -18.27
CA ILE A 252 2.35 7.57 -17.84
C ILE A 252 2.12 8.74 -18.82
N SER A 253 3.18 9.25 -19.44
CA SER A 253 3.06 10.32 -20.44
C SER A 253 2.42 9.88 -21.75
N LYS A 254 2.31 8.57 -22.02
CA LYS A 254 1.83 7.99 -23.27
C LYS A 254 0.59 7.13 -23.13
N VAL A 255 0.19 6.76 -21.90
CA VAL A 255 -1.06 6.01 -21.69
C VAL A 255 -2.19 6.64 -22.46
N THR A 256 -2.94 5.82 -23.18
CA THR A 256 -4.07 6.22 -24.01
C THR A 256 -5.40 6.05 -23.27
N LYS A 257 -6.41 6.78 -23.70
CA LYS A 257 -7.77 6.65 -23.16
C LYS A 257 -8.36 5.26 -23.41
N GLN A 258 -8.02 4.64 -24.55
CA GLN A 258 -8.46 3.26 -24.86
C GLN A 258 -7.86 2.24 -23.89
N GLU A 259 -6.56 2.34 -23.58
CA GLU A 259 -5.92 1.47 -22.59
C GLU A 259 -6.56 1.63 -21.21
N MET A 260 -6.95 2.85 -20.83
CA MET A 260 -7.68 3.12 -19.59
C MET A 260 -9.07 2.46 -19.58
N ILE A 261 -9.80 2.51 -20.70
CA ILE A 261 -11.10 1.84 -20.87
C ILE A 261 -10.93 0.33 -20.74
N ASP A 262 -9.97 -0.24 -21.47
CA ASP A 262 -9.68 -1.69 -21.44
C ASP A 262 -9.28 -2.16 -20.04
N TYR A 263 -8.44 -1.36 -19.35
CA TYR A 263 -8.02 -1.64 -17.97
C TYR A 263 -9.20 -1.63 -17.00
N ARG A 264 -10.05 -0.60 -17.10
CA ARG A 264 -11.27 -0.53 -16.30
C ARG A 264 -12.19 -1.72 -16.55
N GLU A 265 -12.47 -2.10 -17.80
CA GLU A 265 -13.34 -3.22 -18.14
C GLU A 265 -12.83 -4.55 -17.59
N GLN A 266 -11.51 -4.69 -17.50
CA GLN A 266 -10.86 -5.89 -17.02
C GLN A 266 -10.92 -6.02 -15.50
N PHE A 267 -10.79 -4.94 -14.73
CA PHE A 267 -10.55 -5.00 -13.30
C PHE A 267 -11.66 -4.41 -12.42
N TYR A 268 -12.40 -3.39 -12.91
CA TYR A 268 -13.40 -2.69 -12.12
C TYR A 268 -14.80 -3.32 -12.27
N ARG A 269 -14.97 -4.45 -11.59
CA ARG A 269 -16.16 -5.31 -11.68
C ARG A 269 -16.57 -5.82 -10.31
N PRO A 270 -17.87 -6.20 -10.14
CA PRO A 270 -18.36 -6.71 -8.85
C PRO A 270 -17.57 -7.91 -8.31
N ASP A 271 -17.25 -8.89 -9.15
CA ASP A 271 -16.52 -10.12 -8.76
C ASP A 271 -15.02 -9.89 -8.44
N ASN A 272 -14.53 -8.69 -8.67
CA ASN A 272 -13.18 -8.23 -8.32
C ASN A 272 -13.20 -7.13 -7.25
N ALA A 273 -14.35 -6.90 -6.62
CA ALA A 273 -14.55 -5.84 -5.63
C ALA A 273 -15.03 -6.39 -4.29
N THR A 274 -14.64 -5.70 -3.23
CA THR A 274 -15.13 -5.93 -1.87
C THR A 274 -15.65 -4.63 -1.30
N LEU A 275 -16.91 -4.62 -0.89
CA LEU A 275 -17.53 -3.52 -0.15
C LEU A 275 -17.40 -3.80 1.34
N VAL A 276 -16.78 -2.89 2.09
CA VAL A 276 -16.62 -3.02 3.54
C VAL A 276 -17.31 -1.86 4.25
N LEU A 277 -18.21 -2.17 5.16
CA LEU A 277 -19.01 -1.21 5.91
C LEU A 277 -18.84 -1.45 7.41
N VAL A 278 -18.33 -0.46 8.14
CA VAL A 278 -18.11 -0.55 9.60
C VAL A 278 -18.70 0.67 10.29
N GLY A 279 -19.56 0.45 11.27
CA GLY A 279 -20.25 1.51 12.00
C GLY A 279 -21.66 1.11 12.40
N ASP A 280 -22.58 2.05 12.47
CA ASP A 280 -24.02 1.79 12.77
C ASP A 280 -24.69 1.12 11.56
N VAL A 281 -24.34 -0.17 11.37
CA VAL A 281 -24.72 -1.00 10.21
C VAL A 281 -25.76 -2.04 10.64
N ASP A 282 -26.95 -1.94 10.08
CA ASP A 282 -27.99 -2.99 10.17
C ASP A 282 -28.03 -3.78 8.85
N PRO A 283 -27.51 -5.01 8.81
CA PRO A 283 -27.47 -5.80 7.58
C PRO A 283 -28.83 -6.04 6.93
N ALA A 284 -29.89 -6.15 7.75
CA ALA A 284 -31.24 -6.37 7.22
C ALA A 284 -31.77 -5.17 6.44
N LYS A 285 -31.33 -3.95 6.79
CA LYS A 285 -31.69 -2.71 6.10
C LYS A 285 -30.77 -2.39 4.94
N ILE A 286 -29.46 -2.68 5.09
CA ILE A 286 -28.44 -2.28 4.11
C ILE A 286 -28.39 -3.24 2.92
N MET A 287 -28.49 -4.56 3.13
CA MET A 287 -28.38 -5.53 2.03
C MET A 287 -29.43 -5.35 0.92
N PRO A 288 -30.69 -5.01 1.18
CA PRO A 288 -31.63 -4.68 0.11
C PRO A 288 -31.17 -3.49 -0.76
N ILE A 289 -30.56 -2.46 -0.14
CA ILE A 289 -30.05 -1.28 -0.86
C ILE A 289 -28.81 -1.67 -1.69
N VAL A 290 -27.87 -2.43 -1.11
CA VAL A 290 -26.72 -2.98 -1.85
C VAL A 290 -27.18 -3.79 -3.05
N THR A 291 -28.18 -4.67 -2.86
CA THR A 291 -28.73 -5.50 -3.95
C THR A 291 -29.41 -4.65 -5.02
N LYS A 292 -30.10 -3.58 -4.63
CA LYS A 292 -30.74 -2.64 -5.56
C LYS A 292 -29.75 -2.02 -6.53
N TYR A 293 -28.61 -1.51 -6.02
CA TYR A 293 -27.65 -0.75 -6.82
C TYR A 293 -26.59 -1.63 -7.48
N PHE A 294 -26.03 -2.59 -6.76
CA PHE A 294 -24.96 -3.43 -7.28
C PHE A 294 -25.44 -4.74 -7.94
N GLY A 295 -26.59 -5.26 -7.54
CA GLY A 295 -27.12 -6.53 -8.07
C GLY A 295 -27.28 -6.59 -9.60
N PRO A 296 -27.77 -5.53 -10.27
CA PRO A 296 -27.90 -5.50 -11.72
C PRO A 296 -26.59 -5.48 -12.50
N ILE A 297 -25.47 -5.13 -11.85
CA ILE A 297 -24.16 -4.99 -12.50
C ILE A 297 -23.63 -6.37 -12.87
N LYS A 298 -23.31 -6.57 -14.15
CA LYS A 298 -22.82 -7.85 -14.66
C LYS A 298 -21.31 -7.96 -14.51
N SER A 299 -20.83 -9.11 -14.01
CA SER A 299 -19.43 -9.49 -14.07
C SER A 299 -19.13 -10.22 -15.39
N LYS A 300 -18.02 -9.85 -16.04
CA LYS A 300 -17.61 -10.39 -17.35
C LYS A 300 -16.48 -11.44 -17.23
N GLY A 301 -16.57 -12.34 -16.28
CA GLY A 301 -15.54 -13.39 -16.09
C GLY A 301 -14.61 -13.10 -14.90
N LYS A 302 -13.48 -13.76 -14.84
CA LYS A 302 -12.49 -13.61 -13.75
C LYS A 302 -11.39 -12.65 -14.16
N SER A 303 -10.93 -11.81 -13.25
CA SER A 303 -9.73 -11.00 -13.45
C SER A 303 -8.52 -11.91 -13.68
N PRO A 304 -7.63 -11.56 -14.60
CA PRO A 304 -6.41 -12.32 -14.79
C PRO A 304 -5.57 -12.25 -13.50
N ARG A 305 -5.03 -13.41 -13.12
CA ARG A 305 -4.09 -13.47 -12.00
C ARG A 305 -2.69 -13.17 -12.51
N VAL A 306 -1.92 -12.49 -11.68
CA VAL A 306 -0.47 -12.38 -11.87
C VAL A 306 0.13 -13.78 -11.78
N ARG A 307 0.98 -14.15 -12.74
CA ARG A 307 1.58 -15.49 -12.82
C ARG A 307 3.10 -15.48 -12.80
N THR A 308 3.71 -14.31 -12.71
CA THR A 308 5.15 -14.17 -12.73
C THR A 308 5.72 -14.48 -11.36
N GLU A 309 6.61 -15.46 -11.32
CA GLU A 309 7.35 -15.84 -10.11
C GLU A 309 8.78 -15.30 -10.18
N GLU A 310 9.27 -14.81 -9.05
CA GLU A 310 10.64 -14.34 -8.94
C GLU A 310 11.62 -15.51 -8.99
N PRO A 311 12.72 -15.44 -9.80
CA PRO A 311 13.69 -16.51 -9.93
C PRO A 311 14.63 -16.57 -8.70
N THR A 312 14.08 -16.91 -7.55
CA THR A 312 14.82 -17.13 -6.30
C THR A 312 15.50 -18.49 -6.27
N PRO A 313 16.48 -18.72 -5.37
CA PRO A 313 17.05 -20.06 -5.18
C PRO A 313 15.99 -21.13 -4.89
N GLU A 314 14.95 -20.80 -4.13
CA GLU A 314 13.84 -21.72 -3.84
C GLU A 314 13.01 -22.02 -5.08
N TYR A 315 12.75 -21.04 -5.94
CA TYR A 315 12.10 -21.24 -7.24
C TYR A 315 12.85 -22.27 -8.09
N TYR A 316 14.17 -22.16 -8.22
CA TYR A 316 14.98 -23.08 -8.99
C TYR A 316 15.00 -24.49 -8.40
N LYS A 317 15.09 -24.64 -7.08
CA LYS A 317 15.01 -25.95 -6.41
C LYS A 317 13.68 -26.65 -6.67
N ARG A 318 12.60 -25.90 -6.68
CA ARG A 318 11.26 -26.43 -6.92
C ARG A 318 11.00 -26.74 -8.39
N THR A 319 11.46 -25.88 -9.30
CA THR A 319 11.09 -25.97 -10.73
C THR A 319 12.06 -26.78 -11.58
N ILE A 320 13.33 -26.85 -11.18
CA ILE A 320 14.37 -27.58 -11.92
C ILE A 320 14.74 -28.87 -11.21
N SER A 321 15.29 -28.78 -10.01
CA SER A 321 15.67 -29.92 -9.16
C SER A 321 15.99 -29.45 -7.76
N GLN A 322 15.66 -30.27 -6.75
CA GLN A 322 16.05 -29.97 -5.36
C GLN A 322 17.56 -29.83 -5.16
N ASN A 323 18.36 -30.46 -6.06
CA ASN A 323 19.82 -30.40 -6.04
C ASN A 323 20.39 -29.30 -6.96
N PHE A 324 19.54 -28.52 -7.63
CA PHE A 324 20.00 -27.43 -8.48
C PHE A 324 20.47 -26.26 -7.60
N ASN A 325 21.74 -25.93 -7.73
CA ASN A 325 22.33 -24.73 -7.12
C ASN A 325 22.70 -23.78 -8.27
N PRO A 326 21.96 -22.67 -8.46
CA PRO A 326 22.38 -21.65 -9.40
C PRO A 326 23.73 -21.06 -8.95
N PRO A 327 24.55 -20.57 -9.87
CA PRO A 327 25.77 -19.88 -9.50
C PRO A 327 25.45 -18.68 -8.63
N TYR A 328 26.26 -18.44 -7.60
CA TYR A 328 26.13 -17.23 -6.78
C TYR A 328 26.40 -16.00 -7.62
N ILE A 329 25.44 -15.08 -7.61
CA ILE A 329 25.58 -13.76 -8.22
C ILE A 329 25.28 -12.72 -7.13
N GLU A 330 26.28 -11.96 -6.77
CA GLU A 330 26.08 -10.85 -5.83
C GLU A 330 25.20 -9.77 -6.49
N LYS A 331 24.08 -9.47 -5.84
CA LYS A 331 23.18 -8.40 -6.27
C LYS A 331 23.40 -7.20 -5.35
N ARG A 332 23.99 -6.14 -5.90
CA ARG A 332 24.35 -4.92 -5.16
C ARG A 332 23.96 -3.67 -5.94
N VAL A 333 23.32 -2.73 -5.27
CA VAL A 333 23.01 -1.40 -5.79
C VAL A 333 23.70 -0.37 -4.90
N THR A 334 24.56 0.43 -5.49
CA THR A 334 25.23 1.54 -4.80
C THR A 334 24.83 2.85 -5.45
N GLY A 335 24.43 3.83 -4.64
CA GLY A 335 24.02 5.15 -5.12
C GLY A 335 24.51 6.26 -4.20
N ARG A 336 24.38 7.51 -4.68
CA ARG A 336 24.65 8.73 -3.92
C ARG A 336 23.46 9.65 -3.98
N ALA A 337 23.10 10.25 -2.85
CA ALA A 337 22.02 11.22 -2.79
C ALA A 337 22.21 12.18 -1.60
N ALA A 338 21.56 13.34 -1.67
CA ALA A 338 21.55 14.33 -0.58
C ALA A 338 20.64 13.86 0.58
N THR A 339 20.92 12.69 1.12
CA THR A 339 20.14 12.07 2.22
C THR A 339 21.06 11.32 3.17
N ASN A 340 20.51 10.81 4.28
CA ASN A 340 21.31 10.06 5.23
C ASN A 340 21.86 8.77 4.63
N PRO A 341 23.18 8.52 4.78
CA PRO A 341 23.80 7.30 4.29
C PRO A 341 23.19 6.07 4.97
N ASN A 342 22.94 5.03 4.21
CA ASN A 342 22.39 3.80 4.77
C ASN A 342 22.84 2.54 4.04
N VAL A 343 22.75 1.43 4.77
CA VAL A 343 22.91 0.08 4.24
C VAL A 343 21.57 -0.63 4.38
N THR A 344 21.13 -1.29 3.34
CA THR A 344 19.89 -2.07 3.31
C THR A 344 20.17 -3.47 2.74
N LEU A 345 19.79 -4.50 3.47
CA LEU A 345 19.82 -5.90 3.04
C LEU A 345 18.39 -6.37 2.83
N LEU A 346 18.08 -6.82 1.63
CA LEU A 346 16.76 -7.32 1.24
C LEU A 346 16.83 -8.81 0.96
N PHE A 347 15.91 -9.57 1.51
CA PHE A 347 15.79 -11.02 1.32
C PHE A 347 14.40 -11.36 0.81
N HIS A 348 14.30 -12.21 -0.21
CA HIS A 348 13.03 -12.79 -0.60
C HIS A 348 12.52 -13.71 0.51
N ILE A 349 11.27 -13.53 0.88
CA ILE A 349 10.52 -14.37 1.81
C ILE A 349 9.19 -14.76 1.16
N PRO A 350 8.53 -15.80 1.64
CA PRO A 350 7.31 -16.28 0.98
C PRO A 350 6.14 -15.30 1.07
N PRO A 351 5.11 -15.49 0.21
CA PRO A 351 3.91 -14.66 0.18
C PRO A 351 3.05 -14.78 1.44
N LEU A 352 2.08 -13.88 1.55
CA LEU A 352 1.21 -13.60 2.71
C LEU A 352 0.62 -14.84 3.41
N TRP A 353 0.30 -15.89 2.68
CA TRP A 353 -0.39 -17.08 3.18
C TRP A 353 0.54 -18.20 3.68
N HIS A 354 1.87 -18.01 3.66
CA HIS A 354 2.85 -19.06 4.00
C HIS A 354 3.06 -19.19 5.52
N ASP A 355 3.27 -20.43 5.98
CA ASP A 355 3.41 -20.77 7.41
C ASP A 355 4.67 -20.19 8.09
N ASP A 356 5.71 -19.82 7.34
CA ASP A 356 6.94 -19.22 7.88
C ASP A 356 6.76 -17.72 8.24
N LEU A 357 5.72 -17.05 7.74
CA LEU A 357 5.56 -15.61 7.93
C LEU A 357 5.38 -15.17 9.38
N PRO A 358 4.62 -15.87 10.23
CA PRO A 358 4.52 -15.50 11.64
C PRO A 358 5.89 -15.44 12.32
N ALA A 359 6.76 -16.43 12.05
CA ALA A 359 8.11 -16.47 12.60
C ALA A 359 9.00 -15.35 12.04
N LEU A 360 8.95 -15.08 10.74
CA LEU A 360 9.67 -13.98 10.10
C LEU A 360 9.21 -12.62 10.63
N PHE A 361 7.91 -12.41 10.80
CA PHE A 361 7.37 -11.18 11.38
C PHE A 361 7.89 -10.97 12.81
N MET A 362 7.82 -12.00 13.65
CA MET A 362 8.28 -11.92 15.04
C MET A 362 9.80 -11.72 15.12
N LEU A 363 10.56 -12.37 14.23
CA LEU A 363 12.01 -12.18 14.13
C LEU A 363 12.36 -10.73 13.79
N GLY A 364 11.67 -10.12 12.82
CA GLY A 364 11.87 -8.70 12.48
C GLY A 364 11.60 -7.78 13.67
N ARG A 365 10.52 -8.03 14.42
CA ARG A 365 10.17 -7.26 15.63
C ARG A 365 11.21 -7.41 16.74
N VAL A 366 11.76 -8.61 16.92
CA VAL A 366 12.82 -8.87 17.92
C VAL A 366 14.13 -8.19 17.51
N MET A 367 14.53 -8.30 16.24
CA MET A 367 15.77 -7.70 15.74
C MET A 367 15.72 -6.17 15.77
N SER A 368 14.57 -5.55 15.47
CA SER A 368 14.42 -4.08 15.47
C SER A 368 14.09 -3.48 16.84
N ALA A 369 13.93 -4.31 17.88
CA ALA A 369 13.60 -3.80 19.21
C ALA A 369 14.73 -2.93 19.76
N ARG A 370 14.39 -1.75 20.32
CA ARG A 370 15.37 -0.83 20.92
C ARG A 370 16.13 -1.45 22.09
N THR A 371 15.54 -2.43 22.78
CA THR A 371 16.19 -3.21 23.84
C THR A 371 16.83 -4.50 23.34
N GLY A 372 16.78 -4.73 22.03
CA GLY A 372 17.41 -5.87 21.37
C GLY A 372 18.90 -5.65 21.13
N LYS A 373 19.63 -6.76 20.96
CA LYS A 373 21.09 -6.76 20.83
C LYS A 373 21.58 -5.87 19.69
N MET A 374 20.98 -5.96 18.50
CA MET A 374 21.39 -5.19 17.32
C MET A 374 21.33 -3.68 17.57
N TYR A 375 20.20 -3.17 18.13
CA TYR A 375 20.06 -1.75 18.44
C TYR A 375 21.05 -1.32 19.55
N MET A 376 21.08 -2.07 20.65
CA MET A 376 21.91 -1.73 21.80
C MET A 376 23.42 -1.71 21.47
N ASP A 377 23.86 -2.59 20.57
CA ASP A 377 25.28 -2.65 20.23
C ASP A 377 25.62 -1.58 19.17
N ILE A 378 24.92 -1.56 18.01
CA ILE A 378 25.27 -0.68 16.89
C ILE A 378 24.94 0.80 17.18
N VAL A 379 23.78 1.06 17.81
CA VAL A 379 23.29 2.44 18.01
C VAL A 379 23.78 3.04 19.34
N GLU A 380 23.58 2.31 20.45
CA GLU A 380 23.85 2.85 21.78
C GLU A 380 25.34 2.75 22.17
N LYS A 381 25.95 1.56 22.04
CA LYS A 381 27.31 1.33 22.50
C LYS A 381 28.37 1.79 21.50
N GLN A 382 28.31 1.28 20.27
CA GLN A 382 29.30 1.55 19.24
C GLN A 382 29.08 2.91 18.56
N GLN A 383 27.83 3.38 18.52
CA GLN A 383 27.42 4.62 17.87
C GLN A 383 27.80 4.66 16.35
N HIS A 384 27.74 3.51 15.69
CA HIS A 384 28.03 3.39 14.26
C HIS A 384 26.81 3.78 13.40
N ALA A 385 25.61 3.65 13.95
CA ALA A 385 24.38 4.04 13.27
C ALA A 385 23.52 4.96 14.15
N THR A 386 22.63 5.72 13.51
CA THR A 386 21.58 6.50 14.17
C THR A 386 20.31 5.67 14.40
N GLY A 387 20.17 4.57 13.68
CA GLY A 387 19.06 3.63 13.82
C GLY A 387 19.30 2.37 13.02
N VAL A 388 18.68 1.29 13.48
CA VAL A 388 18.62 -0.01 12.80
C VAL A 388 17.17 -0.45 12.71
N ASN A 389 16.82 -1.15 11.64
CA ASN A 389 15.49 -1.70 11.45
C ASN A 389 15.56 -3.11 10.87
N ALA A 390 14.61 -3.94 11.26
CA ALA A 390 14.37 -5.25 10.65
C ALA A 390 12.86 -5.47 10.54
N SER A 391 12.38 -5.83 9.38
CA SER A 391 10.94 -6.02 9.15
C SER A 391 10.67 -7.01 8.04
N ALA A 392 9.61 -7.80 8.23
CA ALA A 392 9.00 -8.61 7.19
C ALA A 392 7.80 -7.85 6.61
N SER A 393 7.78 -7.64 5.32
CA SER A 393 6.61 -7.21 4.55
C SER A 393 6.26 -8.30 3.54
N ASN A 394 5.00 -8.55 3.39
CA ASN A 394 4.50 -9.64 2.57
C ASN A 394 3.31 -9.16 1.75
N SER A 395 3.24 -9.67 0.57
CA SER A 395 2.23 -9.37 -0.44
C SER A 395 1.61 -10.67 -0.96
N GLU A 396 0.63 -10.58 -1.86
CA GLU A 396 -0.10 -11.76 -2.38
C GLU A 396 0.85 -12.75 -3.09
N TYR A 397 1.86 -12.26 -3.83
CA TYR A 397 2.68 -13.08 -4.72
C TYR A 397 4.11 -13.29 -4.22
N ASP A 398 4.63 -12.39 -3.38
CA ASP A 398 5.99 -12.45 -2.84
C ASP A 398 6.07 -11.69 -1.51
N GLY A 399 7.19 -11.83 -0.82
CA GLY A 399 7.48 -11.11 0.41
C GLY A 399 8.92 -10.62 0.45
N ARG A 400 9.16 -9.64 1.30
CA ARG A 400 10.46 -9.04 1.52
C ARG A 400 10.78 -8.96 2.99
N PHE A 401 11.94 -9.49 3.38
CA PHE A 401 12.53 -9.18 4.69
C PHE A 401 13.63 -8.15 4.48
N GLN A 402 13.54 -7.06 5.20
CA GLN A 402 14.52 -5.98 5.13
C GLN A 402 15.26 -5.86 6.44
N VAL A 403 16.58 -5.70 6.38
CA VAL A 403 17.42 -5.26 7.51
C VAL A 403 18.19 -4.04 7.05
N SER A 404 18.14 -2.96 7.82
CA SER A 404 18.82 -1.72 7.43
C SER A 404 19.43 -0.98 8.62
N ALA A 405 20.46 -0.21 8.34
CA ALA A 405 21.09 0.69 9.29
C ALA A 405 21.39 2.04 8.64
N SER A 406 21.02 3.12 9.32
CA SER A 406 21.37 4.49 8.92
C SER A 406 22.71 4.88 9.54
N GLY A 407 23.73 5.11 8.72
CA GLY A 407 25.06 5.47 9.17
C GLY A 407 25.07 6.74 10.02
N ARG A 408 25.85 6.73 11.10
CA ARG A 408 26.04 7.92 11.94
C ARG A 408 27.13 8.81 11.37
N GLU A 409 26.83 10.07 11.26
CA GLU A 409 27.80 11.09 10.85
C GLU A 409 28.09 12.03 12.02
N VAL A 410 29.35 12.39 12.17
CA VAL A 410 29.82 13.43 13.08
C VAL A 410 30.61 14.43 12.24
N GLN A 411 30.20 15.68 12.27
CA GLN A 411 30.82 16.77 11.44
C GLN A 411 30.81 16.43 9.93
N GLY A 412 29.77 15.73 9.46
CA GLY A 412 29.63 15.36 8.04
C GLY A 412 30.48 14.16 7.61
N GLN A 413 31.11 13.45 8.54
CA GLN A 413 31.88 12.24 8.27
C GLN A 413 31.23 11.04 8.96
N LEU A 414 31.14 9.92 8.24
CA LEU A 414 30.70 8.66 8.81
C LEU A 414 31.61 8.21 9.95
N THR A 415 31.03 7.76 11.05
CA THR A 415 31.78 7.18 12.18
C THR A 415 32.46 5.88 11.80
N VAL A 416 31.87 5.12 10.87
CA VAL A 416 32.45 3.92 10.25
C VAL A 416 32.07 3.88 8.76
N PRO A 417 32.88 3.25 7.89
CA PRO A 417 32.50 3.01 6.49
C PRO A 417 31.22 2.17 6.40
N LEU A 418 30.39 2.39 5.36
CA LEU A 418 29.16 1.64 5.15
C LEU A 418 29.39 0.13 4.96
N ASP A 419 30.53 -0.27 4.38
CA ASP A 419 30.93 -1.69 4.28
C ASP A 419 31.18 -2.33 5.66
N GLN A 420 31.65 -1.56 6.64
CA GLN A 420 31.75 -2.05 8.01
C GLN A 420 30.37 -2.22 8.62
N LEU A 421 29.48 -1.27 8.41
CA LEU A 421 28.11 -1.34 8.88
C LEU A 421 27.35 -2.54 8.26
N GLU A 422 27.58 -2.82 6.97
CA GLU A 422 27.07 -4.03 6.32
C GLU A 422 27.55 -5.31 7.01
N LYS A 423 28.85 -5.41 7.30
CA LYS A 423 29.43 -6.57 8.00
C LYS A 423 28.82 -6.76 9.39
N GLU A 424 28.56 -5.67 10.10
CA GLU A 424 27.89 -5.70 11.39
C GLU A 424 26.44 -6.24 11.26
N LEU A 425 25.65 -5.75 10.29
CA LEU A 425 24.32 -6.30 10.04
C LEU A 425 24.37 -7.81 9.76
N TRP A 426 25.31 -8.25 8.93
CA TRP A 426 25.49 -9.68 8.67
C TRP A 426 25.87 -10.49 9.93
N THR A 427 26.63 -9.91 10.87
CA THR A 427 26.96 -10.55 12.14
C THR A 427 25.71 -10.87 12.94
N TYR A 428 24.72 -9.95 13.00
CA TYR A 428 23.45 -10.21 13.69
C TYR A 428 22.54 -11.19 12.95
N LEU A 429 22.58 -11.20 11.62
CA LEU A 429 21.88 -12.20 10.82
C LEU A 429 22.46 -13.59 11.03
N GLU A 430 23.77 -13.74 11.10
CA GLU A 430 24.45 -15.01 11.42
C GLU A 430 24.22 -15.45 12.86
N ASP A 431 24.16 -14.51 13.81
CA ASP A 431 23.80 -14.80 15.21
C ASP A 431 22.34 -15.33 15.31
N ALA A 432 21.40 -14.70 14.60
CA ALA A 432 20.01 -15.13 14.56
C ALA A 432 19.81 -16.57 14.01
N LYS A 433 20.76 -17.08 13.23
CA LYS A 433 20.75 -18.48 12.75
C LYS A 433 21.23 -19.49 13.79
N LYS A 434 21.97 -19.04 14.82
CA LYS A 434 22.69 -19.90 15.76
C LYS A 434 22.16 -19.78 17.19
N THR A 435 21.72 -18.60 17.55
CA THR A 435 21.33 -18.25 18.90
C THR A 435 19.82 -18.02 18.97
N PRO A 436 19.08 -18.75 19.80
CA PRO A 436 17.68 -18.49 20.01
C PRO A 436 17.46 -17.07 20.55
N ALA A 437 16.37 -16.44 20.14
CA ALA A 437 16.00 -15.13 20.66
C ALA A 437 15.71 -15.16 22.16
N ASP A 438 16.03 -14.06 22.85
CA ASP A 438 15.71 -13.92 24.27
C ASP A 438 14.21 -14.09 24.53
N ALA A 439 13.86 -15.06 25.41
CA ALA A 439 12.47 -15.42 25.67
C ALA A 439 11.68 -14.27 26.34
N ASN A 440 12.32 -13.46 27.18
CA ASN A 440 11.67 -12.31 27.82
C ASN A 440 11.41 -11.18 26.81
N LEU A 441 12.36 -10.94 25.90
CA LEU A 441 12.16 -9.99 24.81
C LEU A 441 11.02 -10.45 23.89
N LEU A 442 11.01 -11.73 23.49
CA LEU A 442 9.93 -12.28 22.67
C LEU A 442 8.57 -12.13 23.36
N GLN A 443 8.49 -12.40 24.69
CA GLN A 443 7.23 -12.23 25.42
C GLN A 443 6.76 -10.76 25.43
N ARG A 444 7.66 -9.80 25.63
CA ARG A 444 7.32 -8.36 25.55
C ARG A 444 6.83 -7.99 24.15
N ILE A 445 7.44 -8.53 23.09
CA ILE A 445 7.00 -8.30 21.72
C ILE A 445 5.60 -8.92 21.51
N LYS A 446 5.33 -10.13 21.99
CA LYS A 446 4.00 -10.76 21.93
C LYS A 446 2.94 -9.89 22.60
N ASN A 447 3.20 -9.40 23.80
CA ASN A 447 2.28 -8.49 24.49
C ASN A 447 2.00 -7.20 23.68
N SER A 448 3.02 -6.65 23.02
CA SER A 448 2.86 -5.51 22.13
C SER A 448 2.03 -5.83 20.88
N VAL A 449 2.24 -7.01 20.29
CA VAL A 449 1.46 -7.49 19.12
C VAL A 449 0.00 -7.71 19.50
N GLU A 450 -0.26 -8.30 20.68
CA GLU A 450 -1.61 -8.48 21.21
C GLU A 450 -2.33 -7.14 21.43
N ALA A 451 -1.66 -6.19 22.08
CA ALA A 451 -2.22 -4.85 22.29
C ALA A 451 -2.55 -4.14 20.96
N GLN A 452 -1.64 -4.22 19.97
CA GLN A 452 -1.88 -3.65 18.62
C GLN A 452 -3.05 -4.35 17.91
N TYR A 453 -3.16 -5.67 18.03
CA TYR A 453 -4.28 -6.42 17.47
C TYR A 453 -5.62 -5.96 18.06
N LEU A 454 -5.71 -5.88 19.39
CA LEU A 454 -6.91 -5.43 20.08
C LEU A 454 -7.29 -3.99 19.72
N GLN A 455 -6.30 -3.09 19.65
CA GLN A 455 -6.53 -1.71 19.19
C GLN A 455 -7.02 -1.67 17.74
N GLY A 456 -6.46 -2.51 16.87
CA GLY A 456 -6.87 -2.62 15.47
C GLY A 456 -8.29 -3.13 15.27
N LEU A 457 -8.81 -3.93 16.22
CA LEU A 457 -10.20 -4.40 16.21
C LEU A 457 -11.20 -3.37 16.73
N ALA A 458 -10.73 -2.34 17.45
CA ALA A 458 -11.61 -1.36 18.07
C ALA A 458 -12.09 -0.31 17.04
N GLY A 459 -13.32 0.16 17.26
CA GLY A 459 -13.93 1.22 16.45
C GLY A 459 -14.07 0.89 14.97
N THR A 460 -14.09 1.93 14.15
CA THR A 460 -14.26 1.82 12.69
C THR A 460 -12.95 1.62 11.92
N GLY A 461 -11.81 1.69 12.61
CA GLY A 461 -10.47 1.57 12.00
C GLY A 461 -10.23 0.23 11.29
N ILE A 462 -10.89 -0.85 11.75
CA ILE A 462 -10.78 -2.19 11.18
C ILE A 462 -11.21 -2.27 9.71
N VAL A 463 -11.97 -1.32 9.20
CA VAL A 463 -12.49 -1.32 7.82
C VAL A 463 -11.37 -1.47 6.79
N GLY A 464 -10.25 -0.73 6.95
CA GLY A 464 -9.10 -0.82 6.05
C GLY A 464 -8.37 -2.15 6.13
N THR A 465 -8.23 -2.72 7.35
CA THR A 465 -7.61 -4.03 7.56
C THR A 465 -8.44 -5.15 6.93
N LEU A 466 -9.77 -5.10 7.06
CA LEU A 466 -10.68 -6.05 6.41
C LEU A 466 -10.57 -5.95 4.88
N ALA A 467 -10.61 -4.73 4.33
CA ALA A 467 -10.50 -4.50 2.90
C ALA A 467 -9.18 -5.02 2.33
N SER A 468 -8.05 -4.63 2.92
CA SER A 468 -6.72 -5.03 2.44
C SER A 468 -6.49 -6.54 2.56
N MET A 469 -6.89 -7.15 3.67
CA MET A 469 -6.70 -8.59 3.87
C MET A 469 -7.62 -9.41 2.97
N GLU A 470 -8.86 -8.96 2.74
CA GLU A 470 -9.78 -9.65 1.82
C GLU A 470 -9.29 -9.57 0.37
N VAL A 471 -8.78 -8.42 -0.03
CA VAL A 471 -8.21 -8.24 -1.38
C VAL A 471 -6.96 -9.09 -1.58
N ALA A 472 -6.02 -9.08 -0.63
CA ALA A 472 -4.76 -9.82 -0.75
C ALA A 472 -4.94 -11.35 -0.61
N TYR A 473 -5.88 -11.79 0.22
CA TYR A 473 -6.11 -13.24 0.45
C TYR A 473 -7.54 -13.54 0.92
N LYS A 474 -7.80 -13.41 2.25
CA LYS A 474 -9.10 -13.59 2.91
C LYS A 474 -9.08 -12.86 4.26
N TRP A 475 -10.15 -12.18 4.64
CA TRP A 475 -10.21 -11.40 5.87
C TRP A 475 -10.02 -12.25 7.14
N GLN A 476 -10.41 -13.54 7.13
CA GLN A 476 -10.22 -14.46 8.26
C GLN A 476 -8.74 -14.63 8.63
N HIS A 477 -7.84 -14.38 7.68
CA HIS A 477 -6.41 -14.48 7.90
C HIS A 477 -5.86 -13.48 8.93
N ILE A 478 -6.59 -12.39 9.18
CA ILE A 478 -6.24 -11.42 10.24
C ILE A 478 -6.10 -12.11 11.61
N GLU A 479 -7.12 -12.91 11.99
CA GLU A 479 -7.13 -13.63 13.25
C GLU A 479 -6.21 -14.87 13.22
N GLU A 480 -6.15 -15.57 12.09
CA GLU A 480 -5.25 -16.71 11.89
C GLU A 480 -3.78 -16.30 12.08
N GLN A 481 -3.35 -15.20 11.46
CA GLN A 481 -2.00 -14.65 11.60
C GLN A 481 -1.72 -14.16 13.02
N PHE A 482 -2.67 -13.52 13.69
CA PHE A 482 -2.51 -13.14 15.08
C PHE A 482 -2.22 -14.36 15.97
N LYS A 483 -3.05 -15.39 15.89
CA LYS A 483 -2.89 -16.63 16.67
C LYS A 483 -1.54 -17.30 16.37
N ALA A 484 -1.16 -17.38 15.09
CA ALA A 484 0.10 -17.94 14.67
C ALA A 484 1.30 -17.17 15.23
N ARG A 485 1.28 -15.83 15.21
CA ARG A 485 2.34 -14.97 15.79
C ARG A 485 2.47 -15.17 17.30
N MET A 486 1.36 -15.34 18.02
CA MET A 486 1.38 -15.61 19.46
C MET A 486 1.97 -16.97 19.80
N ALA A 487 1.88 -17.96 18.90
CA ALA A 487 2.43 -19.29 19.06
C ALA A 487 3.92 -19.41 18.69
N VAL A 488 4.53 -18.41 18.05
CA VAL A 488 5.93 -18.45 17.59
C VAL A 488 6.89 -18.71 18.74
N THR A 489 7.88 -19.60 18.50
CA THR A 489 8.97 -19.92 19.42
C THR A 489 10.31 -19.37 18.93
N PRO A 490 11.32 -19.22 19.82
CA PRO A 490 12.67 -18.84 19.44
C PRO A 490 13.30 -19.77 18.39
N GLU A 491 13.02 -21.07 18.48
CA GLU A 491 13.54 -22.09 17.55
C GLU A 491 12.95 -21.92 16.13
N GLN A 492 11.66 -21.58 16.04
CA GLN A 492 11.03 -21.28 14.75
C GLN A 492 11.64 -20.04 14.10
N MET A 493 11.91 -18.98 14.87
CA MET A 493 12.61 -17.79 14.38
C MET A 493 14.02 -18.11 13.88
N MET A 494 14.76 -18.95 14.61
CA MET A 494 16.07 -19.42 14.19
C MET A 494 16.01 -20.27 12.92
N ALA A 495 14.99 -21.11 12.77
CA ALA A 495 14.79 -21.94 11.57
C ALA A 495 14.55 -21.09 10.32
N VAL A 496 13.68 -20.07 10.39
CA VAL A 496 13.45 -19.16 9.26
C VAL A 496 14.66 -18.28 8.97
N ALA A 497 15.42 -17.85 9.98
CA ALA A 497 16.67 -17.14 9.77
C ALA A 497 17.68 -17.99 8.98
N LYS A 498 17.83 -19.28 9.31
CA LYS A 498 18.68 -20.22 8.55
C LYS A 498 18.22 -20.37 7.11
N LYS A 499 16.90 -20.44 6.88
CA LYS A 499 16.31 -20.68 5.57
C LYS A 499 16.44 -19.48 4.63
N TYR A 500 16.21 -18.26 5.11
CA TYR A 500 16.04 -17.09 4.25
C TYR A 500 17.23 -16.12 4.25
N PHE A 501 18.03 -16.02 5.33
CA PHE A 501 19.13 -15.06 5.40
C PHE A 501 20.42 -15.62 4.79
N THR A 502 20.38 -15.94 3.53
CA THR A 502 21.54 -16.45 2.78
C THR A 502 22.06 -15.39 1.82
N ARG A 503 23.36 -15.44 1.44
CA ARG A 503 23.98 -14.48 0.55
C ARG A 503 23.36 -14.49 -0.84
N ASP A 504 23.01 -15.67 -1.35
CA ASP A 504 22.39 -15.89 -2.64
C ASP A 504 20.93 -15.42 -2.72
N ASN A 505 20.28 -15.23 -1.56
CA ASN A 505 18.93 -14.68 -1.44
C ASN A 505 18.92 -13.18 -1.09
N CYS A 506 20.08 -12.54 -1.05
CA CYS A 506 20.23 -11.15 -0.61
C CYS A 506 20.46 -10.20 -1.78
N VAL A 507 19.78 -9.05 -1.72
CA VAL A 507 20.16 -7.86 -2.48
C VAL A 507 20.64 -6.79 -1.49
N THR A 508 21.84 -6.29 -1.70
CA THR A 508 22.44 -5.23 -0.87
C THR A 508 22.25 -3.86 -1.54
N GLY A 509 21.68 -2.91 -0.80
CA GLY A 509 21.61 -1.52 -1.17
C GLY A 509 22.53 -0.68 -0.30
N ILE A 510 23.39 0.13 -0.92
CA ILE A 510 24.26 1.09 -0.23
C ILE A 510 23.97 2.48 -0.77
N LEU A 511 23.46 3.35 0.08
CA LEU A 511 23.24 4.75 -0.25
C LEU A 511 24.23 5.62 0.51
N GLU A 512 25.17 6.21 -0.23
CA GLU A 512 26.13 7.18 0.28
C GLU A 512 25.51 8.58 0.30
N ARG A 513 25.94 9.42 1.22
CA ARG A 513 25.61 10.85 1.16
C ARG A 513 26.39 11.48 0.00
N ASP A 514 25.70 12.22 -0.84
CA ASP A 514 26.37 13.09 -1.80
C ASP A 514 27.06 14.22 -1.02
N GLY A 515 28.38 14.26 -1.11
CA GLY A 515 29.18 15.28 -0.40
C GLY A 515 28.75 16.66 -0.88
N GLY A 516 28.07 17.40 -0.04
CA GLY A 516 27.59 18.76 -0.32
C GLY A 516 28.67 19.78 -0.56
N GLY A 517 29.42 19.62 -1.68
CA GLY A 517 30.15 20.65 -2.36
C GLY A 517 29.20 21.31 -3.36
N GLY A 518 28.65 22.46 -2.99
CA GLY A 518 27.62 23.14 -3.76
C GLY A 518 27.90 23.18 -5.25
N ARG A 519 26.92 22.65 -5.96
CA ARG A 519 26.39 23.11 -7.26
C ARG A 519 25.34 22.07 -7.66
N GLY A 520 24.10 22.51 -7.82
CA GLY A 520 23.08 21.69 -8.42
C GLY A 520 23.66 21.03 -9.67
N ALA A 521 23.56 19.71 -9.76
CA ALA A 521 23.81 19.01 -10.99
C ALA A 521 22.82 19.59 -12.01
N THR A 522 23.33 20.52 -12.81
CA THR A 522 22.68 20.86 -14.08
C THR A 522 22.68 19.58 -14.87
N VAL A 523 21.55 18.94 -14.96
CA VAL A 523 21.28 17.96 -16.01
C VAL A 523 21.74 18.61 -17.30
N PRO A 524 22.66 18.01 -18.07
CA PRO A 524 23.04 18.55 -19.35
C PRO A 524 21.76 18.64 -20.17
N ASN A 525 21.41 19.85 -20.57
CA ASN A 525 20.32 20.10 -21.50
C ASN A 525 20.79 19.48 -22.82
N GLU A 526 20.36 18.24 -23.11
CA GLU A 526 20.51 17.64 -24.44
C GLU A 526 19.59 18.34 -25.45
N ARG A 527 19.83 19.63 -25.61
CA ARG A 527 19.31 20.42 -26.71
C ARG A 527 20.48 21.17 -27.33
N GLU A 528 21.35 20.42 -28.00
CA GLU A 528 22.26 20.92 -29.05
C GLU A 528 23.03 19.72 -29.59
N GLN A 529 22.40 18.95 -30.48
CA GLN A 529 23.00 18.34 -31.67
C GLN A 529 21.90 17.75 -32.56
#